data_d8cc68d135e1c92cc29f64c028429205
#
_entry.id   d8cc68d135e1c92cc29f64c028429205
#
_cell.length_a   1.000
_cell.length_b   1.000
_cell.length_c   1.000
_cell.angle_alpha   90.00
_cell.angle_beta   90.00
_cell.angle_gamma   90.00
#
_symmetry.space_group_name_H-M   'P 1'
#
loop_
_entity.id
_entity.type
_entity.pdbx_description
1 polymer ?
#
loop_
_entity_poly.entity_id
_entity_poly.type
_entity_poly.pdbx_seq_one_letter_code
_entity_poly.pdbx_strand_id
1 'polypeptide(L)'
;MAKRVLIVGGVAGGASCAARLRRLDENVEIVMFERGAHISFANCGLPYYIGGEIKKRDALLVQSVEKMKAWFNIDSHVQTEVVSIDTEKKFVTVTDFTTGTSREEAYDVLVLSPGAAPFVPTLEGLDEAKERLFTVRNVQDVDDIKGFIDANQPKTAVIAGGGYIGLEMAENLVRQGIQVHLVQRPNQLMKTLDVEMATPLTDELRTHGVKVYLSNALAGFENDGKTVRLKDGTTIDADFTVLAIGVRPDSKLAKDAGFATAANGAIIVDDQFHVQGADDVYAIGDAIQVKDYIFGQDAYVPLAGPANRMGRMVADIICGQDKHYKGTLSSAVARVFDMTCAATGKNVRQLNEMGINDYQAIHLYPANHATYYPGASQMCLKVIYSKEDGTLYGAQAVGHGSGIEKTIDVVATAIRGGLSVYDLQDLELCYAPPFGTAKAPVNFAGYIAENIANGEGYLTDMDALDALVADGAVLLDVRGDKEIQKVPMPSTHQIPLPVLRDRISELPKDQPIYVTCMVGLRGHIACRMLQAHGYTAINVAGGAKFYHQCKCK
;
A
#
# COMPACT_ATOMS: atom_id res chain seq x y z
N MET A 1 19.29 30.29 28.17
CA MET A 1 18.90 30.58 26.79
C MET A 1 17.74 29.65 26.41
N ALA A 2 16.84 30.06 25.54
CA ALA A 2 15.81 29.18 25.04
C ALA A 2 16.47 28.03 24.27
N LYS A 3 15.92 26.80 24.39
CA LYS A 3 16.38 25.63 23.64
C LYS A 3 16.15 25.88 22.13
N ARG A 4 17.17 25.65 21.29
CA ARG A 4 17.09 25.85 19.85
C ARG A 4 16.98 24.53 19.12
N VAL A 5 15.86 24.31 18.41
CA VAL A 5 15.57 23.09 17.67
C VAL A 5 15.60 23.39 16.18
N LEU A 6 16.52 22.76 15.46
CA LEU A 6 16.57 22.81 14.00
C LEU A 6 15.88 21.59 13.38
N ILE A 7 15.09 21.79 12.34
CA ILE A 7 14.36 20.74 11.63
C ILE A 7 14.74 20.78 10.17
N VAL A 8 15.23 19.66 9.64
CA VAL A 8 15.61 19.48 8.24
C VAL A 8 14.49 18.76 7.51
N GLY A 9 13.84 19.44 6.58
CA GLY A 9 12.67 18.98 5.83
C GLY A 9 11.36 19.47 6.44
N GLY A 10 10.59 20.17 5.63
CA GLY A 10 9.39 20.92 6.04
C GLY A 10 8.06 20.29 5.65
N VAL A 11 8.00 18.97 5.33
CA VAL A 11 6.76 18.35 4.89
C VAL A 11 6.13 17.55 6.05
N ALA A 12 5.73 16.29 5.88
CA ALA A 12 4.89 15.55 6.82
C ALA A 12 5.47 15.46 8.24
N GLY A 13 6.65 14.85 8.40
CA GLY A 13 7.27 14.63 9.71
C GLY A 13 7.75 15.93 10.35
N GLY A 14 8.55 16.72 9.62
CA GLY A 14 9.15 17.95 10.14
C GLY A 14 8.12 19.02 10.50
N ALA A 15 7.15 19.29 9.61
CA ALA A 15 6.08 20.26 9.88
C ALA A 15 5.21 19.84 11.08
N SER A 16 4.92 18.52 11.23
CA SER A 16 4.18 17.97 12.37
C SER A 16 4.97 18.08 13.66
N CYS A 17 6.29 17.85 13.61
CA CYS A 17 7.21 18.04 14.75
C CYS A 17 7.22 19.51 15.18
N ALA A 18 7.51 20.43 14.26
CA ALA A 18 7.57 21.87 14.53
C ALA A 18 6.30 22.41 15.19
N ALA A 19 5.15 22.12 14.57
CA ALA A 19 3.87 22.57 15.08
C ALA A 19 3.49 21.93 16.44
N ARG A 20 3.92 20.69 16.70
CA ARG A 20 3.71 20.03 17.99
C ARG A 20 4.62 20.60 19.06
N LEU A 21 5.90 20.81 18.77
CA LEU A 21 6.87 21.43 19.69
C LEU A 21 6.36 22.77 20.21
N ARG A 22 5.92 23.66 19.33
CA ARG A 22 5.38 24.96 19.72
C ARG A 22 4.19 24.86 20.66
N ARG A 23 3.29 23.87 20.43
CA ARG A 23 2.14 23.65 21.34
C ARG A 23 2.52 23.07 22.70
N LEU A 24 3.73 22.51 22.83
CA LEU A 24 4.24 21.98 24.10
C LEU A 24 5.08 23.02 24.86
N ASP A 25 5.86 23.82 24.14
CA ASP A 25 6.72 24.84 24.75
C ASP A 25 6.76 26.10 23.86
N GLU A 26 6.21 27.20 24.38
CA GLU A 26 6.16 28.49 23.71
C GLU A 26 7.53 29.18 23.64
N ASN A 27 8.50 28.78 24.51
CA ASN A 27 9.81 29.43 24.60
C ASN A 27 10.88 28.81 23.71
N VAL A 28 10.64 27.61 23.12
CA VAL A 28 11.58 26.95 22.21
C VAL A 28 11.75 27.79 20.94
N GLU A 29 13.01 28.03 20.52
CA GLU A 29 13.32 28.55 19.20
C GLU A 29 13.25 27.43 18.19
N ILE A 30 12.36 27.53 17.20
CA ILE A 30 12.15 26.50 16.17
C ILE A 30 12.49 27.08 14.81
N VAL A 31 13.50 26.47 14.16
CA VAL A 31 13.92 26.84 12.81
C VAL A 31 13.81 25.62 11.90
N MET A 32 13.15 25.77 10.76
CA MET A 32 12.91 24.71 9.81
C MET A 32 13.50 25.06 8.43
N PHE A 33 14.28 24.15 7.87
CA PHE A 33 14.89 24.29 6.55
C PHE A 33 14.27 23.32 5.56
N GLU A 34 13.79 23.84 4.43
CA GLU A 34 13.22 23.08 3.33
C GLU A 34 13.94 23.48 2.02
N ARG A 35 14.53 22.49 1.35
CA ARG A 35 15.23 22.76 0.07
C ARG A 35 14.30 23.08 -1.09
N GLY A 36 13.05 22.60 -1.03
CA GLY A 36 11.99 22.92 -2.00
C GLY A 36 11.40 24.31 -1.79
N ALA A 37 10.57 24.74 -2.72
CA ALA A 37 9.89 26.03 -2.66
C ALA A 37 8.70 26.05 -1.67
N HIS A 38 8.24 24.89 -1.20
CA HIS A 38 7.03 24.78 -0.41
C HIS A 38 7.21 23.84 0.78
N ILE A 39 6.71 24.26 1.94
CA ILE A 39 6.54 23.41 3.13
C ILE A 39 5.13 22.83 3.16
N SER A 40 4.94 21.74 3.91
CA SER A 40 3.63 21.20 4.28
C SER A 40 2.63 21.11 3.12
N PHE A 41 3.04 20.51 2.02
CA PHE A 41 2.17 20.27 0.87
C PHE A 41 1.62 18.85 0.84
N ALA A 42 0.51 18.66 0.10
CA ALA A 42 -0.22 17.40 -0.02
C ALA A 42 0.43 16.49 -1.09
N ASN A 43 1.46 15.73 -0.73
CA ASN A 43 2.12 14.78 -1.64
C ASN A 43 1.11 13.81 -2.29
N CYS A 44 0.18 13.28 -1.52
CA CYS A 44 -0.84 12.35 -2.04
C CYS A 44 -1.88 13.03 -2.95
N GLY A 45 -1.93 14.37 -2.99
CA GLY A 45 -2.80 15.14 -3.89
C GLY A 45 -2.23 15.36 -5.29
N LEU A 46 -0.92 15.14 -5.48
CA LEU A 46 -0.19 15.48 -6.69
C LEU A 46 -0.77 14.80 -7.96
N PRO A 47 -1.00 13.48 -8.01
CA PRO A 47 -1.61 12.82 -9.17
C PRO A 47 -3.03 13.34 -9.47
N TYR A 48 -3.83 13.60 -8.45
CA TYR A 48 -5.22 14.09 -8.59
C TYR A 48 -5.29 15.54 -9.10
N TYR A 49 -4.27 16.34 -8.85
CA TYR A 49 -4.14 17.66 -9.48
C TYR A 49 -3.78 17.55 -10.97
N ILE A 50 -2.90 16.64 -11.35
CA ILE A 50 -2.58 16.35 -12.77
C ILE A 50 -3.86 15.92 -13.50
N GLY A 51 -4.65 15.02 -12.91
CA GLY A 51 -5.92 14.53 -13.45
C GLY A 51 -7.06 15.56 -13.47
N GLY A 52 -6.89 16.72 -12.81
CA GLY A 52 -7.92 17.77 -12.72
C GLY A 52 -9.04 17.50 -11.73
N GLU A 53 -8.92 16.46 -10.89
CA GLU A 53 -9.85 16.20 -9.77
C GLU A 53 -9.64 17.27 -8.69
N ILE A 54 -8.40 17.57 -8.32
CA ILE A 54 -8.01 18.76 -7.57
C ILE A 54 -7.82 19.90 -8.59
N LYS A 55 -8.75 20.87 -8.59
CA LYS A 55 -8.79 21.92 -9.63
C LYS A 55 -7.83 23.07 -9.39
N LYS A 56 -7.49 23.36 -8.13
CA LYS A 56 -6.66 24.52 -7.75
C LYS A 56 -5.32 24.05 -7.24
N ARG A 57 -4.24 24.55 -7.84
CA ARG A 57 -2.87 24.27 -7.41
C ARG A 57 -2.64 24.60 -5.93
N ASP A 58 -3.16 25.72 -5.48
CA ASP A 58 -2.98 26.19 -4.10
C ASP A 58 -3.66 25.27 -3.07
N ALA A 59 -4.62 24.42 -3.49
CA ALA A 59 -5.20 23.40 -2.61
C ALA A 59 -4.18 22.31 -2.20
N LEU A 60 -3.07 22.18 -2.93
CA LEU A 60 -1.96 21.31 -2.56
C LEU A 60 -1.12 21.89 -1.41
N LEU A 61 -1.13 23.21 -1.21
CA LEU A 61 -0.33 23.91 -0.19
C LEU A 61 -1.11 23.94 1.13
N VAL A 62 -0.83 22.97 2.01
CA VAL A 62 -1.57 22.83 3.28
C VAL A 62 -1.23 23.96 4.25
N GLN A 63 0.05 24.35 4.32
CA GLN A 63 0.53 25.48 5.10
C GLN A 63 1.53 26.33 4.29
N SER A 64 1.66 27.61 4.67
CA SER A 64 2.68 28.50 4.13
C SER A 64 3.67 28.94 5.21
N VAL A 65 4.81 29.48 4.79
CA VAL A 65 5.83 30.05 5.69
C VAL A 65 5.22 31.13 6.58
N GLU A 66 4.41 32.02 5.99
CA GLU A 66 3.76 33.11 6.72
C GLU A 66 2.77 32.59 7.78
N LYS A 67 1.98 31.56 7.46
CA LYS A 67 1.07 30.94 8.42
C LYS A 67 1.81 30.21 9.54
N MET A 68 2.92 29.50 9.21
CA MET A 68 3.75 28.85 10.22
C MET A 68 4.37 29.89 11.16
N LYS A 69 4.80 31.02 10.65
CA LYS A 69 5.30 32.13 11.47
C LYS A 69 4.19 32.75 12.31
N ALA A 70 3.06 33.09 11.72
CA ALA A 70 1.98 33.81 12.38
C ALA A 70 1.26 32.98 13.46
N TRP A 71 1.04 31.66 13.21
CA TRP A 71 0.27 30.82 14.11
C TRP A 71 1.13 30.06 15.13
N PHE A 72 2.36 29.74 14.75
CA PHE A 72 3.23 28.88 15.55
C PHE A 72 4.58 29.51 15.89
N ASN A 73 4.84 30.76 15.45
CA ASN A 73 6.14 31.41 15.62
C ASN A 73 7.32 30.48 15.26
N ILE A 74 7.22 29.80 14.12
CA ILE A 74 8.25 28.93 13.54
C ILE A 74 8.94 29.70 12.40
N ASP A 75 10.27 29.77 12.43
CA ASP A 75 11.07 30.33 11.37
C ASP A 75 11.32 29.25 10.31
N SER A 76 10.66 29.39 9.16
CA SER A 76 10.76 28.43 8.06
C SER A 76 11.49 29.04 6.86
N HIS A 77 12.59 28.41 6.45
CA HIS A 77 13.41 28.82 5.31
C HIS A 77 13.21 27.81 4.17
N VAL A 78 12.50 28.23 3.13
CA VAL A 78 12.35 27.45 1.89
C VAL A 78 13.50 27.74 0.94
N GLN A 79 13.70 26.90 -0.10
CA GLN A 79 14.82 26.97 -1.03
C GLN A 79 16.18 27.06 -0.30
N THR A 80 16.23 26.44 0.89
CA THR A 80 17.40 26.44 1.76
C THR A 80 17.73 25.00 2.16
N GLU A 81 18.88 24.52 1.73
CA GLU A 81 19.34 23.15 1.98
C GLU A 81 20.35 23.11 3.13
N VAL A 82 20.18 22.17 4.03
CA VAL A 82 21.21 21.77 4.99
C VAL A 82 22.19 20.85 4.27
N VAL A 83 23.42 21.31 4.07
CA VAL A 83 24.42 20.60 3.26
C VAL A 83 25.45 19.83 4.08
N SER A 84 25.62 20.16 5.38
CA SER A 84 26.49 19.40 6.29
C SER A 84 26.06 19.55 7.75
N ILE A 85 26.47 18.59 8.58
CA ILE A 85 26.25 18.57 10.03
C ILE A 85 27.60 18.36 10.72
N ASP A 86 27.95 19.24 11.65
CA ASP A 86 29.05 19.09 12.60
C ASP A 86 28.45 18.75 13.98
N THR A 87 28.50 17.47 14.34
CA THR A 87 27.91 16.98 15.60
C THR A 87 28.72 17.35 16.84
N GLU A 88 30.04 17.55 16.69
CA GLU A 88 30.92 17.93 17.81
C GLU A 88 30.68 19.38 18.23
N LYS A 89 30.57 20.28 17.26
CA LYS A 89 30.32 21.70 17.50
C LYS A 89 28.84 22.08 17.55
N LYS A 90 27.95 21.15 17.20
CA LYS A 90 26.49 21.35 17.10
C LYS A 90 26.10 22.48 16.14
N PHE A 91 26.62 22.43 14.93
CA PHE A 91 26.29 23.31 13.82
C PHE A 91 25.82 22.53 12.60
N VAL A 92 24.92 23.12 11.85
CA VAL A 92 24.67 22.73 10.47
C VAL A 92 25.10 23.84 9.53
N THR A 93 25.60 23.48 8.34
CA THR A 93 25.80 24.46 7.26
C THR A 93 24.57 24.44 6.38
N VAL A 94 23.99 25.61 6.13
CA VAL A 94 22.84 25.79 5.25
C VAL A 94 23.24 26.63 4.03
N THR A 95 22.70 26.29 2.85
CA THR A 95 22.87 27.04 1.61
C THR A 95 21.52 27.53 1.12
N ASP A 96 21.37 28.83 0.99
CA ASP A 96 20.21 29.48 0.40
C ASP A 96 20.38 29.53 -1.13
N PHE A 97 19.51 28.85 -1.85
CA PHE A 97 19.55 28.74 -3.31
C PHE A 97 19.15 30.06 -4.02
N THR A 98 18.42 30.94 -3.31
CA THR A 98 18.00 32.22 -3.90
C THR A 98 19.13 33.24 -3.96
N THR A 99 20.03 33.16 -2.98
CA THR A 99 21.19 34.09 -2.87
C THR A 99 22.52 33.44 -3.20
N GLY A 100 22.59 32.12 -3.22
CA GLY A 100 23.82 31.33 -3.36
C GLY A 100 24.75 31.42 -2.13
N THR A 101 24.25 31.94 -1.00
CA THR A 101 25.08 32.13 0.21
C THR A 101 24.95 30.95 1.15
N SER A 102 26.05 30.60 1.83
CA SER A 102 26.07 29.58 2.88
C SER A 102 26.37 30.23 4.23
N ARG A 103 25.78 29.66 5.30
CA ARG A 103 26.02 30.09 6.68
C ARG A 103 25.91 28.89 7.63
N GLU A 104 26.52 29.06 8.80
CA GLU A 104 26.41 28.11 9.89
C GLU A 104 25.24 28.47 10.82
N GLU A 105 24.51 27.43 11.28
CA GLU A 105 23.39 27.55 12.20
C GLU A 105 23.58 26.59 13.38
N ALA A 106 23.65 27.14 14.60
CA ALA A 106 23.81 26.34 15.82
C ALA A 106 22.50 25.67 16.23
N TYR A 107 22.59 24.52 16.89
CA TYR A 107 21.42 23.82 17.45
C TYR A 107 21.71 23.23 18.84
N ASP A 108 20.66 23.12 19.67
CA ASP A 108 20.65 22.27 20.86
C ASP A 108 20.09 20.89 20.52
N VAL A 109 19.12 20.84 19.59
CA VAL A 109 18.50 19.60 19.07
C VAL A 109 18.35 19.71 17.55
N LEU A 110 18.66 18.62 16.86
CA LEU A 110 18.50 18.50 15.41
C LEU A 110 17.48 17.38 15.07
N VAL A 111 16.51 17.67 14.23
CA VAL A 111 15.53 16.70 13.71
C VAL A 111 15.70 16.54 12.21
N LEU A 112 16.08 15.35 11.76
CA LEU A 112 16.23 14.99 10.36
C LEU A 112 14.93 14.38 9.81
N SER A 113 14.26 15.08 8.91
CA SER A 113 13.05 14.65 8.20
C SER A 113 13.15 14.88 6.69
N PRO A 114 14.25 14.50 6.02
CA PRO A 114 14.48 14.80 4.61
C PRO A 114 13.57 13.99 3.66
N GLY A 115 12.90 12.97 4.19
CA GLY A 115 11.99 12.11 3.45
C GLY A 115 12.71 11.10 2.55
N ALA A 116 12.11 10.84 1.37
CA ALA A 116 12.65 9.92 0.38
C ALA A 116 12.69 10.55 -1.01
N ALA A 117 13.60 10.14 -1.86
CA ALA A 117 13.75 10.60 -3.24
C ALA A 117 13.25 9.53 -4.23
N PRO A 118 12.64 9.90 -5.37
CA PRO A 118 12.33 8.97 -6.44
C PRO A 118 13.57 8.23 -6.89
N PHE A 119 13.42 6.93 -7.13
CA PHE A 119 14.51 6.15 -7.69
C PHE A 119 14.53 6.30 -9.21
N VAL A 120 15.62 6.82 -9.74
CA VAL A 120 15.89 6.89 -11.18
C VAL A 120 16.99 5.88 -11.51
N PRO A 121 16.70 4.82 -12.28
CA PRO A 121 17.70 3.83 -12.65
C PRO A 121 18.62 4.36 -13.75
N THR A 122 19.80 3.79 -13.87
CA THR A 122 20.66 4.01 -15.03
C THR A 122 20.08 3.24 -16.23
N LEU A 123 19.69 3.96 -17.28
CA LEU A 123 19.11 3.42 -18.51
C LEU A 123 19.82 4.02 -19.71
N GLU A 124 19.88 3.27 -20.79
CA GLU A 124 20.42 3.76 -22.06
C GLU A 124 19.53 4.89 -22.61
N GLY A 125 20.11 5.97 -23.13
CA GLY A 125 19.37 7.13 -23.65
C GLY A 125 18.63 7.96 -22.59
N LEU A 126 18.97 7.81 -21.30
CA LEU A 126 18.30 8.52 -20.22
C LEU A 126 18.53 10.04 -20.29
N ASP A 127 19.74 10.43 -20.63
CA ASP A 127 20.14 11.85 -20.68
C ASP A 127 19.44 12.60 -21.82
N GLU A 128 19.27 11.94 -22.96
CA GLU A 128 18.56 12.47 -24.13
C GLU A 128 17.04 12.55 -23.87
N ALA A 129 16.52 11.69 -23.00
CA ALA A 129 15.09 11.65 -22.68
C ALA A 129 14.66 12.66 -21.59
N LYS A 130 15.57 13.41 -20.97
CA LYS A 130 15.31 14.21 -19.76
C LYS A 130 14.12 15.16 -19.86
N GLU A 131 13.90 15.81 -20.99
CA GLU A 131 12.78 16.75 -21.17
C GLU A 131 11.39 16.08 -21.25
N ARG A 132 11.37 14.74 -21.36
CA ARG A 132 10.16 13.91 -21.45
C ARG A 132 10.05 12.89 -20.34
N LEU A 133 10.97 12.96 -19.37
CA LEU A 133 11.08 12.03 -18.27
C LEU A 133 10.76 12.71 -16.96
N PHE A 134 9.72 12.23 -16.29
CA PHE A 134 9.22 12.84 -15.07
C PHE A 134 9.21 11.87 -13.89
N THR A 135 9.31 12.43 -12.70
CA THR A 135 8.99 11.78 -11.43
C THR A 135 7.84 12.52 -10.75
N VAL A 136 7.24 11.95 -9.71
CA VAL A 136 6.16 12.60 -8.96
C VAL A 136 6.50 12.56 -7.48
N ARG A 137 7.02 13.68 -6.95
CA ARG A 137 7.41 13.80 -5.55
C ARG A 137 6.94 15.08 -4.88
N ASN A 138 7.06 16.20 -5.57
CA ASN A 138 6.79 17.53 -5.03
C ASN A 138 5.92 18.37 -5.97
N VAL A 139 5.60 19.59 -5.56
CA VAL A 139 4.73 20.48 -6.32
C VAL A 139 5.38 20.91 -7.65
N GLN A 140 6.70 21.09 -7.69
CA GLN A 140 7.41 21.45 -8.91
C GLN A 140 7.30 20.35 -9.97
N ASP A 141 7.50 19.07 -9.59
CA ASP A 141 7.36 17.94 -10.52
C ASP A 141 6.00 17.95 -11.21
N VAL A 142 4.95 18.30 -10.46
CA VAL A 142 3.58 18.32 -10.95
C VAL A 142 3.33 19.53 -11.85
N ASP A 143 3.89 20.69 -11.50
CA ASP A 143 3.86 21.88 -12.34
C ASP A 143 4.56 21.60 -13.68
N ASP A 144 5.68 20.89 -13.67
CA ASP A 144 6.45 20.52 -14.87
C ASP A 144 5.66 19.53 -15.75
N ILE A 145 5.05 18.47 -15.15
CA ILE A 145 4.21 17.52 -15.88
C ILE A 145 3.01 18.23 -16.48
N LYS A 146 2.32 19.07 -15.71
CA LYS A 146 1.14 19.78 -16.18
C LYS A 146 1.49 20.79 -17.25
N GLY A 147 2.57 21.53 -17.08
CA GLY A 147 3.12 22.44 -18.09
C GLY A 147 3.46 21.71 -19.40
N PHE A 148 4.06 20.53 -19.31
CA PHE A 148 4.32 19.68 -20.48
C PHE A 148 3.04 19.24 -21.17
N ILE A 149 2.02 18.78 -20.41
CA ILE A 149 0.71 18.36 -20.95
C ILE A 149 0.03 19.53 -21.65
N ASP A 150 -0.02 20.70 -21.01
CA ASP A 150 -0.71 21.87 -21.53
C ASP A 150 -0.04 22.42 -22.81
N ALA A 151 1.30 22.41 -22.87
CA ALA A 151 2.07 22.91 -24.00
C ALA A 151 2.10 21.93 -25.21
N ASN A 152 2.20 20.63 -24.95
CA ASN A 152 2.46 19.64 -26.00
C ASN A 152 1.23 18.82 -26.39
N GLN A 153 0.13 18.86 -25.60
CA GLN A 153 -1.09 18.08 -25.84
C GLN A 153 -0.82 16.59 -26.12
N PRO A 154 -0.03 15.90 -25.26
CA PRO A 154 0.42 14.54 -25.50
C PRO A 154 -0.74 13.57 -25.63
N LYS A 155 -0.53 12.52 -26.43
CA LYS A 155 -1.54 11.47 -26.68
C LYS A 155 -1.18 10.17 -25.99
N THR A 156 0.09 9.93 -25.72
CA THR A 156 0.59 8.66 -25.19
C THR A 156 1.61 8.90 -24.08
N ALA A 157 1.48 8.15 -22.99
CA ALA A 157 2.44 8.16 -21.89
C ALA A 157 2.84 6.73 -21.49
N VAL A 158 4.10 6.56 -21.11
CA VAL A 158 4.56 5.36 -20.41
C VAL A 158 4.68 5.65 -18.93
N ILE A 159 4.15 4.74 -18.09
CA ILE A 159 4.37 4.75 -16.64
C ILE A 159 5.20 3.52 -16.28
N ALA A 160 6.36 3.76 -15.71
CA ALA A 160 7.19 2.68 -15.17
C ALA A 160 6.91 2.52 -13.67
N GLY A 161 6.34 1.37 -13.29
CA GLY A 161 5.98 1.01 -11.92
C GLY A 161 4.49 0.97 -11.64
N GLY A 162 4.02 -0.16 -11.13
CA GLY A 162 2.62 -0.44 -10.77
C GLY A 162 2.39 -0.44 -9.26
N GLY A 163 3.04 0.48 -8.53
CA GLY A 163 2.76 0.80 -7.13
C GLY A 163 1.74 1.93 -7.00
N TYR A 164 1.57 2.48 -5.80
CA TYR A 164 0.60 3.54 -5.48
C TYR A 164 0.66 4.71 -6.48
N ILE A 165 1.83 5.35 -6.60
CA ILE A 165 2.02 6.52 -7.48
C ILE A 165 1.74 6.16 -8.95
N GLY A 166 2.22 4.99 -9.41
CA GLY A 166 2.02 4.59 -10.80
C GLY A 166 0.55 4.33 -11.15
N LEU A 167 -0.21 3.73 -10.24
CA LEU A 167 -1.64 3.48 -10.44
C LEU A 167 -2.46 4.77 -10.42
N GLU A 168 -2.19 5.66 -9.46
CA GLU A 168 -2.83 6.97 -9.38
C GLU A 168 -2.50 7.83 -10.62
N MET A 169 -1.24 7.80 -11.09
CA MET A 169 -0.87 8.48 -12.34
C MET A 169 -1.56 7.89 -13.56
N ALA A 170 -1.67 6.55 -13.64
CA ALA A 170 -2.36 5.89 -14.75
C ALA A 170 -3.82 6.34 -14.86
N GLU A 171 -4.57 6.29 -13.75
CA GLU A 171 -5.94 6.77 -13.69
C GLU A 171 -6.06 8.25 -14.12
N ASN A 172 -5.19 9.09 -13.55
CA ASN A 172 -5.29 10.54 -13.75
C ASN A 172 -4.85 10.97 -15.17
N LEU A 173 -3.91 10.30 -15.80
CA LEU A 173 -3.55 10.54 -17.19
C LEU A 173 -4.63 10.04 -18.17
N VAL A 174 -5.25 8.89 -17.91
CA VAL A 174 -6.40 8.41 -18.69
C VAL A 174 -7.56 9.42 -18.63
N ARG A 175 -7.83 10.01 -17.47
CA ARG A 175 -8.85 11.07 -17.31
C ARG A 175 -8.54 12.33 -18.13
N GLN A 176 -7.27 12.60 -18.43
CA GLN A 176 -6.83 13.66 -19.34
C GLN A 176 -6.91 13.26 -20.83
N GLY A 177 -7.42 12.06 -21.15
CA GLY A 177 -7.52 11.55 -22.51
C GLY A 177 -6.19 11.04 -23.10
N ILE A 178 -5.21 10.75 -22.25
CA ILE A 178 -3.90 10.23 -22.65
C ILE A 178 -3.93 8.70 -22.63
N GLN A 179 -3.49 8.06 -23.69
CA GLN A 179 -3.30 6.61 -23.74
C GLN A 179 -2.12 6.22 -22.84
N VAL A 180 -2.38 5.38 -21.86
CA VAL A 180 -1.36 4.96 -20.88
C VAL A 180 -0.85 3.55 -21.17
N HIS A 181 0.48 3.39 -21.13
CA HIS A 181 1.19 2.12 -21.13
C HIS A 181 1.88 1.96 -19.77
N LEU A 182 1.41 1.04 -18.92
CA LEU A 182 1.97 0.78 -17.60
C LEU A 182 2.89 -0.44 -17.66
N VAL A 183 4.16 -0.24 -17.32
CA VAL A 183 5.21 -1.27 -17.33
C VAL A 183 5.59 -1.62 -15.90
N GLN A 184 5.51 -2.91 -15.55
CA GLN A 184 5.78 -3.39 -14.19
C GLN A 184 6.72 -4.59 -14.21
N ARG A 185 7.85 -4.51 -13.49
CA ARG A 185 8.87 -5.56 -13.44
C ARG A 185 8.39 -6.89 -12.83
N PRO A 186 7.70 -6.92 -11.68
CA PRO A 186 7.02 -8.12 -11.20
C PRO A 186 5.86 -8.56 -12.12
N ASN A 187 5.40 -9.79 -11.89
CA ASN A 187 4.21 -10.34 -12.56
C ASN A 187 2.88 -9.82 -11.98
N GLN A 188 2.93 -8.82 -11.10
CA GLN A 188 1.75 -8.23 -10.45
C GLN A 188 1.92 -6.74 -10.20
N LEU A 189 0.81 -6.04 -10.07
CA LEU A 189 0.71 -4.70 -9.51
C LEU A 189 0.76 -4.76 -7.97
N MET A 190 0.94 -3.62 -7.30
CA MET A 190 0.78 -3.47 -5.85
C MET A 190 1.41 -4.60 -5.03
N LYS A 191 2.73 -4.57 -4.84
CA LYS A 191 3.47 -5.56 -4.04
C LYS A 191 2.97 -5.76 -2.60
N THR A 192 2.18 -4.84 -2.07
CA THR A 192 1.56 -4.95 -0.75
C THR A 192 0.41 -5.96 -0.72
N LEU A 193 -0.09 -6.35 -1.88
CA LEU A 193 -1.08 -7.42 -2.06
C LEU A 193 -0.41 -8.72 -2.49
N ASP A 194 -1.08 -9.83 -2.27
CA ASP A 194 -0.73 -11.10 -2.92
C ASP A 194 -1.23 -11.11 -4.37
N VAL A 195 -0.67 -11.99 -5.21
CA VAL A 195 -0.89 -11.98 -6.67
C VAL A 195 -2.38 -12.05 -7.02
N GLU A 196 -3.09 -12.97 -6.40
CA GLU A 196 -4.52 -13.19 -6.65
C GLU A 196 -5.39 -12.00 -6.19
N MET A 197 -4.93 -11.27 -5.17
CA MET A 197 -5.59 -10.04 -4.72
C MET A 197 -5.29 -8.84 -5.63
N ALA A 198 -4.16 -8.86 -6.34
CA ALA A 198 -3.76 -7.82 -7.28
C ALA A 198 -4.35 -8.01 -8.71
N THR A 199 -4.73 -9.25 -9.08
CA THR A 199 -5.29 -9.56 -10.41
C THR A 199 -6.47 -8.66 -10.79
N PRO A 200 -7.49 -8.44 -9.93
CA PRO A 200 -8.61 -7.55 -10.26
C PRO A 200 -8.20 -6.12 -10.62
N LEU A 201 -7.11 -5.59 -10.04
CA LEU A 201 -6.60 -4.26 -10.37
C LEU A 201 -6.03 -4.20 -11.79
N THR A 202 -5.40 -5.28 -12.22
CA THR A 202 -4.88 -5.40 -13.60
C THR A 202 -6.02 -5.39 -14.61
N ASP A 203 -7.09 -6.10 -14.31
CA ASP A 203 -8.28 -6.16 -15.16
C ASP A 203 -9.02 -4.81 -15.19
N GLU A 204 -9.09 -4.12 -14.05
CA GLU A 204 -9.66 -2.77 -13.96
C GLU A 204 -8.92 -1.78 -14.85
N LEU A 205 -7.58 -1.76 -14.79
CA LEU A 205 -6.76 -0.92 -15.65
C LEU A 205 -7.00 -1.21 -17.14
N ARG A 206 -7.03 -2.50 -17.52
CA ARG A 206 -7.29 -2.94 -18.90
C ARG A 206 -8.67 -2.54 -19.39
N THR A 207 -9.68 -2.65 -18.53
CA THR A 207 -11.06 -2.25 -18.83
C THR A 207 -11.16 -0.76 -19.13
N HIS A 208 -10.32 0.07 -18.47
CA HIS A 208 -10.20 1.50 -18.72
C HIS A 208 -9.19 1.88 -19.81
N GLY A 209 -8.76 0.91 -20.62
CA GLY A 209 -7.92 1.12 -21.80
C GLY A 209 -6.43 1.26 -21.53
N VAL A 210 -5.96 1.06 -20.28
CA VAL A 210 -4.53 1.04 -19.97
C VAL A 210 -3.90 -0.23 -20.53
N LYS A 211 -2.81 -0.10 -21.27
CA LYS A 211 -2.01 -1.25 -21.73
C LYS A 211 -1.03 -1.64 -20.63
N VAL A 212 -1.20 -2.81 -20.05
CA VAL A 212 -0.41 -3.28 -18.90
C VAL A 212 0.59 -4.35 -19.33
N TYR A 213 1.87 -4.09 -19.06
CA TYR A 213 3.01 -4.97 -19.35
C TYR A 213 3.60 -5.46 -18.02
N LEU A 214 3.17 -6.64 -17.56
CA LEU A 214 3.73 -7.29 -16.37
C LEU A 214 4.98 -8.11 -16.74
N SER A 215 5.78 -8.47 -15.74
CA SER A 215 7.04 -9.20 -15.91
C SER A 215 8.01 -8.52 -16.89
N ASN A 216 7.91 -7.19 -17.04
CA ASN A 216 8.72 -6.42 -17.97
C ASN A 216 9.26 -5.14 -17.32
N ALA A 217 10.31 -4.58 -17.89
CA ALA A 217 10.93 -3.37 -17.35
C ALA A 217 11.46 -2.49 -18.50
N LEU A 218 11.70 -1.21 -18.21
CA LEU A 218 12.39 -0.32 -19.12
C LEU A 218 13.82 -0.83 -19.37
N ALA A 219 14.26 -0.80 -20.61
CA ALA A 219 15.64 -1.07 -21.03
C ALA A 219 16.36 0.22 -21.44
N GLY A 220 15.66 1.17 -22.07
CA GLY A 220 16.25 2.42 -22.52
C GLY A 220 15.26 3.30 -23.26
N PHE A 221 15.78 4.42 -23.76
CA PHE A 221 15.07 5.43 -24.53
C PHE A 221 15.77 5.66 -25.87
N GLU A 222 15.00 6.01 -26.89
CA GLU A 222 15.46 6.37 -28.22
C GLU A 222 14.67 7.59 -28.71
N ASN A 223 15.15 8.26 -29.77
CA ASN A 223 14.47 9.40 -30.39
C ASN A 223 14.11 10.52 -29.38
N ASP A 224 15.07 10.97 -28.59
CA ASP A 224 14.89 12.00 -27.56
C ASP A 224 13.75 11.65 -26.55
N GLY A 225 13.66 10.37 -26.18
CA GLY A 225 12.67 9.88 -25.22
C GLY A 225 11.29 9.61 -25.81
N LYS A 226 11.09 9.74 -27.11
CA LYS A 226 9.81 9.43 -27.79
C LYS A 226 9.57 7.94 -28.01
N THR A 227 10.61 7.14 -27.96
CA THR A 227 10.52 5.68 -28.07
C THR A 227 11.08 5.04 -26.81
N VAL A 228 10.27 4.29 -26.12
CA VAL A 228 10.63 3.55 -24.88
C VAL A 228 10.85 2.10 -25.24
N ARG A 229 12.03 1.58 -24.95
CA ARG A 229 12.39 0.18 -25.17
C ARG A 229 12.26 -0.62 -23.90
N LEU A 230 11.59 -1.78 -23.97
CA LEU A 230 11.41 -2.72 -22.88
C LEU A 230 12.45 -3.84 -22.94
N LYS A 231 12.62 -4.57 -21.83
CA LYS A 231 13.63 -5.65 -21.73
C LYS A 231 13.34 -6.85 -22.63
N ASP A 232 12.09 -7.11 -22.98
CA ASP A 232 11.72 -8.18 -23.92
C ASP A 232 11.87 -7.80 -25.40
N GLY A 233 12.36 -6.57 -25.68
CA GLY A 233 12.53 -6.03 -27.04
C GLY A 233 11.32 -5.26 -27.56
N THR A 234 10.21 -5.22 -26.83
CA THR A 234 9.05 -4.38 -27.20
C THR A 234 9.45 -2.90 -27.19
N THR A 235 9.01 -2.16 -28.19
CA THR A 235 9.14 -0.70 -28.27
C THR A 235 7.76 -0.04 -28.15
N ILE A 236 7.70 1.10 -27.46
CA ILE A 236 6.49 1.87 -27.25
C ILE A 236 6.77 3.32 -27.63
N ASP A 237 6.02 3.84 -28.61
CA ASP A 237 6.07 5.27 -28.90
C ASP A 237 5.24 6.02 -27.86
N ALA A 238 5.88 6.98 -27.20
CA ALA A 238 5.29 7.76 -26.11
C ALA A 238 5.75 9.22 -26.17
N ASP A 239 4.84 10.12 -25.85
CA ASP A 239 5.16 11.55 -25.79
C ASP A 239 5.98 11.89 -24.56
N PHE A 240 5.78 11.13 -23.47
CA PHE A 240 6.56 11.28 -22.22
C PHE A 240 6.49 10.00 -21.36
N THR A 241 7.39 9.93 -20.38
CA THR A 241 7.46 8.81 -19.43
C THR A 241 7.44 9.31 -17.99
N VAL A 242 6.69 8.63 -17.12
CA VAL A 242 6.69 8.85 -15.67
C VAL A 242 7.36 7.68 -14.97
N LEU A 243 8.42 7.96 -14.21
CA LEU A 243 9.10 6.96 -13.38
C LEU A 243 8.46 6.90 -11.99
N ALA A 244 7.74 5.81 -11.73
CA ALA A 244 7.07 5.50 -10.46
C ALA A 244 7.58 4.17 -9.86
N ILE A 245 8.87 3.85 -10.05
CA ILE A 245 9.48 2.56 -9.71
C ILE A 245 9.96 2.44 -8.26
N GLY A 246 9.53 3.36 -7.42
CA GLY A 246 9.80 3.40 -5.99
C GLY A 246 10.65 4.59 -5.55
N VAL A 247 10.88 4.64 -4.25
CA VAL A 247 11.64 5.71 -3.60
C VAL A 247 12.79 5.12 -2.79
N ARG A 248 13.80 5.94 -2.53
CA ARG A 248 14.92 5.62 -1.62
C ARG A 248 14.98 6.66 -0.51
N PRO A 249 15.37 6.27 0.72
CA PRO A 249 15.61 7.24 1.79
C PRO A 249 16.57 8.34 1.35
N ASP A 250 16.22 9.58 1.60
CA ASP A 250 17.10 10.72 1.33
C ASP A 250 18.04 10.90 2.52
N SER A 251 19.06 10.08 2.58
CA SER A 251 19.96 9.96 3.73
C SER A 251 21.40 10.44 3.45
N LYS A 252 21.62 11.13 2.32
CA LYS A 252 22.97 11.60 1.99
C LYS A 252 23.56 12.46 3.09
N LEU A 253 22.80 13.44 3.59
CA LEU A 253 23.23 14.33 4.69
C LEU A 253 23.62 13.53 5.95
N ALA A 254 22.83 12.52 6.31
CA ALA A 254 23.09 11.68 7.48
C ALA A 254 24.35 10.82 7.29
N LYS A 255 24.52 10.23 6.10
CA LYS A 255 25.73 9.45 5.76
C LYS A 255 26.99 10.29 5.79
N ASP A 256 26.94 11.49 5.21
CA ASP A 256 28.08 12.41 5.16
C ASP A 256 28.46 12.88 6.58
N ALA A 257 27.50 12.94 7.51
CA ALA A 257 27.72 13.20 8.93
C ALA A 257 28.21 11.97 9.74
N GLY A 258 28.38 10.81 9.09
CA GLY A 258 28.86 9.58 9.72
C GLY A 258 27.79 8.76 10.44
N PHE A 259 26.50 9.07 10.28
CA PHE A 259 25.42 8.32 10.92
C PHE A 259 25.18 6.97 10.25
N ALA A 260 24.82 5.97 11.07
CA ALA A 260 24.56 4.62 10.61
C ALA A 260 23.31 4.55 9.72
N THR A 261 23.43 3.81 8.61
CA THR A 261 22.31 3.57 7.69
C THR A 261 22.19 2.08 7.35
N ALA A 262 20.97 1.63 7.13
CA ALA A 262 20.67 0.28 6.66
C ALA A 262 21.12 0.07 5.19
N ALA A 263 21.09 -1.17 4.72
CA ALA A 263 21.51 -1.55 3.35
C ALA A 263 20.71 -0.81 2.25
N ASN A 264 19.44 -0.46 2.48
CA ASN A 264 18.60 0.33 1.58
C ASN A 264 18.84 1.84 1.69
N GLY A 265 19.71 2.28 2.61
CA GLY A 265 20.06 3.66 2.89
C GLY A 265 19.23 4.32 3.99
N ALA A 266 18.24 3.66 4.60
CA ALA A 266 17.45 4.26 5.66
C ALA A 266 18.30 4.53 6.92
N ILE A 267 18.10 5.68 7.55
CA ILE A 267 18.80 6.06 8.78
C ILE A 267 18.36 5.11 9.91
N ILE A 268 19.32 4.57 10.66
CA ILE A 268 19.06 3.69 11.80
C ILE A 268 18.81 4.56 13.04
N VAL A 269 17.68 4.34 13.68
CA VAL A 269 17.28 5.03 14.91
C VAL A 269 16.82 4.01 15.96
N ASP A 270 16.82 4.43 17.23
CA ASP A 270 16.16 3.70 18.30
C ASP A 270 14.64 3.91 18.30
N ASP A 271 13.93 3.37 19.29
CA ASP A 271 12.47 3.47 19.40
C ASP A 271 12.00 4.84 19.94
N GLN A 272 12.94 5.74 20.31
CA GLN A 272 12.72 7.15 20.60
C GLN A 272 13.20 8.07 19.48
N PHE A 273 13.57 7.50 18.32
CA PHE A 273 14.06 8.20 17.13
C PHE A 273 15.42 8.85 17.24
N HIS A 274 16.23 8.57 18.27
CA HIS A 274 17.62 9.03 18.29
C HIS A 274 18.42 8.36 17.20
N VAL A 275 19.24 9.14 16.54
CA VAL A 275 20.23 8.62 15.61
C VAL A 275 21.36 7.98 16.40
N GLN A 276 21.79 6.80 16.01
CA GLN A 276 22.82 6.07 16.75
C GLN A 276 24.10 6.90 16.88
N GLY A 277 24.54 7.13 18.12
CA GLY A 277 25.76 7.86 18.44
C GLY A 277 25.58 9.38 18.64
N ALA A 278 24.34 9.89 18.65
CA ALA A 278 24.05 11.31 18.87
C ALA A 278 22.72 11.50 19.61
N ASP A 279 22.77 11.75 20.92
CA ASP A 279 21.58 11.85 21.79
C ASP A 279 20.71 13.08 21.53
N ASP A 280 21.23 14.07 20.84
CA ASP A 280 20.56 15.34 20.47
C ASP A 280 20.16 15.41 19.00
N VAL A 281 20.35 14.31 18.25
CA VAL A 281 19.95 14.19 16.84
C VAL A 281 18.89 13.10 16.67
N TYR A 282 17.75 13.50 16.13
CA TYR A 282 16.62 12.63 15.84
C TYR A 282 16.45 12.49 14.33
N ALA A 283 15.92 11.35 13.88
CA ALA A 283 15.48 11.21 12.50
C ALA A 283 14.09 10.56 12.43
N ILE A 284 13.25 11.03 11.50
CA ILE A 284 11.84 10.62 11.36
C ILE A 284 11.38 10.57 9.90
N GLY A 285 10.22 9.97 9.70
CA GLY A 285 9.52 9.93 8.40
C GLY A 285 10.14 8.93 7.43
N ASP A 286 10.04 9.25 6.14
CA ASP A 286 10.42 8.33 5.05
C ASP A 286 11.94 8.15 4.90
N ALA A 287 12.76 8.80 5.72
CA ALA A 287 14.20 8.67 5.71
C ALA A 287 14.73 7.53 6.61
N ILE A 288 13.91 6.99 7.51
CA ILE A 288 14.37 6.08 8.57
C ILE A 288 13.97 4.62 8.36
N GLN A 289 14.72 3.72 8.99
CA GLN A 289 14.31 2.35 9.24
C GLN A 289 13.39 2.31 10.45
N VAL A 290 12.34 1.50 10.40
CA VAL A 290 11.39 1.28 11.50
C VAL A 290 11.27 -0.20 11.80
N LYS A 291 10.58 -0.54 12.90
CA LYS A 291 10.15 -1.91 13.17
C LYS A 291 8.74 -2.15 12.66
N ASP A 292 8.46 -3.33 12.10
CA ASP A 292 7.08 -3.76 11.94
C ASP A 292 6.47 -4.12 13.30
N TYR A 293 5.16 -3.92 13.40
CA TYR A 293 4.46 -4.08 14.68
C TYR A 293 4.26 -5.54 15.08
N ILE A 294 4.12 -6.44 14.12
CA ILE A 294 3.70 -7.84 14.37
C ILE A 294 4.88 -8.69 14.80
N PHE A 295 5.98 -8.61 14.07
CA PHE A 295 7.16 -9.48 14.26
C PHE A 295 8.38 -8.73 14.80
N GLY A 296 8.33 -7.41 14.95
CA GLY A 296 9.46 -6.61 15.43
C GLY A 296 10.65 -6.54 14.47
N GLN A 297 10.49 -7.00 13.22
CA GLN A 297 11.58 -6.98 12.23
C GLN A 297 11.78 -5.59 11.63
N ASP A 298 12.98 -5.37 11.09
CA ASP A 298 13.30 -4.14 10.39
C ASP A 298 12.45 -3.98 9.13
N ALA A 299 11.92 -2.76 8.96
CA ALA A 299 11.05 -2.41 7.85
C ALA A 299 11.36 -1.01 7.32
N TYR A 300 11.02 -0.77 6.07
CA TYR A 300 11.03 0.55 5.44
C TYR A 300 9.63 0.87 4.92
N VAL A 301 9.00 1.90 5.49
CA VAL A 301 7.59 2.20 5.26
C VAL A 301 7.40 3.70 4.99
N PRO A 302 7.64 4.16 3.76
CA PRO A 302 7.50 5.56 3.37
C PRO A 302 6.02 5.92 3.17
N LEU A 303 5.32 6.21 4.27
CA LEU A 303 3.90 6.55 4.31
C LEU A 303 3.66 7.80 5.18
N ALA A 304 2.79 8.68 4.72
CA ALA A 304 2.48 9.95 5.38
C ALA A 304 1.88 9.77 6.80
N GLY A 305 1.05 8.74 7.01
CA GLY A 305 0.47 8.45 8.33
C GLY A 305 1.50 8.18 9.41
N PRO A 306 2.42 7.21 9.23
CA PRO A 306 3.56 7.00 10.11
C PRO A 306 4.42 8.26 10.29
N ALA A 307 4.80 8.95 9.21
CA ALA A 307 5.65 10.15 9.26
C ALA A 307 5.05 11.25 10.16
N ASN A 308 3.75 11.54 10.03
CA ASN A 308 3.06 12.51 10.87
C ASN A 308 3.02 12.09 12.35
N ARG A 309 2.79 10.80 12.65
CA ARG A 309 2.81 10.28 14.02
C ARG A 309 4.20 10.34 14.64
N MET A 310 5.25 10.04 13.87
CA MET A 310 6.64 10.16 14.31
C MET A 310 6.98 11.62 14.62
N GLY A 311 6.61 12.57 13.76
CA GLY A 311 6.80 14.01 14.00
C GLY A 311 6.15 14.48 15.29
N ARG A 312 4.92 14.05 15.57
CA ARG A 312 4.26 14.33 16.84
C ARG A 312 5.00 13.71 18.03
N MET A 313 5.41 12.45 17.91
CA MET A 313 6.03 11.71 19.01
C MET A 313 7.42 12.25 19.34
N VAL A 314 8.25 12.56 18.34
CA VAL A 314 9.58 13.13 18.58
C VAL A 314 9.49 14.49 19.27
N ALA A 315 8.49 15.31 18.94
CA ALA A 315 8.26 16.56 19.66
C ALA A 315 7.91 16.33 21.14
N ASP A 316 7.08 15.33 21.44
CA ASP A 316 6.74 14.94 22.80
C ASP A 316 8.01 14.47 23.57
N ILE A 317 8.89 13.68 22.93
CA ILE A 317 10.16 13.18 23.50
C ILE A 317 11.13 14.34 23.76
N ILE A 318 11.32 15.25 22.79
CA ILE A 318 12.17 16.45 22.96
C ILE A 318 11.74 17.31 24.16
N CYS A 319 10.43 17.31 24.46
CA CYS A 319 9.86 17.98 25.64
C CYS A 319 9.86 17.11 26.93
N GLY A 320 10.58 16.00 26.93
CA GLY A 320 10.80 15.17 28.13
C GLY A 320 9.72 14.13 28.42
N GLN A 321 8.82 13.83 27.46
CA GLN A 321 7.87 12.72 27.63
C GLN A 321 8.53 11.39 27.29
N ASP A 322 8.36 10.39 28.14
CA ASP A 322 8.83 9.03 27.92
C ASP A 322 7.87 8.29 26.96
N LYS A 323 8.24 8.27 25.68
CA LYS A 323 7.47 7.63 24.61
C LYS A 323 8.34 6.77 23.72
N HIS A 324 7.80 5.61 23.34
CA HIS A 324 8.46 4.63 22.50
C HIS A 324 7.62 4.27 21.27
N TYR A 325 8.24 4.22 20.11
CA TYR A 325 7.57 3.88 18.87
C TYR A 325 7.33 2.38 18.77
N LYS A 326 6.07 1.99 18.77
CA LYS A 326 5.66 0.58 18.76
C LYS A 326 5.67 -0.09 17.37
N GLY A 327 6.31 0.53 16.39
CA GLY A 327 6.34 0.01 15.03
C GLY A 327 5.10 0.33 14.19
N THR A 328 5.08 -0.17 12.95
CA THR A 328 4.05 0.11 11.94
C THR A 328 3.43 -1.17 11.39
N LEU A 329 2.13 -1.10 11.02
CA LEU A 329 1.40 -2.15 10.32
C LEU A 329 1.48 -2.01 8.80
N SER A 330 2.04 -0.92 8.29
CA SER A 330 2.05 -0.59 6.86
C SER A 330 0.64 -0.52 6.23
N SER A 331 -0.37 -0.13 7.02
CA SER A 331 -1.73 0.01 6.51
C SER A 331 -1.80 1.06 5.42
N ALA A 332 -2.37 0.69 4.28
CA ALA A 332 -2.44 1.55 3.11
C ALA A 332 -3.67 1.24 2.25
N VAL A 333 -4.11 2.23 1.50
CA VAL A 333 -5.23 2.14 0.56
C VAL A 333 -4.86 2.85 -0.73
N ALA A 334 -5.35 2.36 -1.86
CA ALA A 334 -5.32 3.06 -3.15
C ALA A 334 -6.66 2.91 -3.86
N ARG A 335 -7.01 3.93 -4.65
CA ARG A 335 -8.07 3.88 -5.63
C ARG A 335 -7.46 3.64 -7.02
N VAL A 336 -8.09 2.79 -7.80
CA VAL A 336 -7.75 2.52 -9.19
C VAL A 336 -9.05 2.59 -9.98
N PHE A 337 -9.34 3.72 -10.57
CA PHE A 337 -10.64 4.06 -11.18
C PHE A 337 -11.79 3.88 -10.17
N ASP A 338 -12.66 2.90 -10.38
CA ASP A 338 -13.81 2.62 -9.51
C ASP A 338 -13.51 1.53 -8.47
N MET A 339 -12.32 0.95 -8.51
CA MET A 339 -11.89 -0.09 -7.60
C MET A 339 -11.02 0.48 -6.47
N THR A 340 -11.25 0.00 -5.26
CA THR A 340 -10.43 0.28 -4.08
C THR A 340 -9.64 -0.96 -3.71
N CYS A 341 -8.35 -0.81 -3.38
CA CYS A 341 -7.54 -1.85 -2.76
C CYS A 341 -6.92 -1.33 -1.46
N ALA A 342 -6.99 -2.14 -0.41
CA ALA A 342 -6.43 -1.80 0.89
C ALA A 342 -5.76 -3.02 1.53
N ALA A 343 -4.71 -2.78 2.33
CA ALA A 343 -3.99 -3.84 3.04
C ALA A 343 -3.45 -3.35 4.37
N THR A 344 -3.25 -4.27 5.31
CA THR A 344 -2.59 -4.06 6.59
C THR A 344 -1.80 -5.30 7.00
N GLY A 345 -0.72 -5.12 7.74
CA GLY A 345 0.14 -6.22 8.21
C GLY A 345 0.97 -6.84 7.08
N LYS A 346 1.17 -8.15 7.16
CA LYS A 346 1.98 -8.93 6.21
C LYS A 346 1.11 -9.66 5.20
N ASN A 347 1.58 -9.75 3.97
CA ASN A 347 1.03 -10.66 2.96
C ASN A 347 1.74 -12.02 2.97
N VAL A 348 1.19 -13.02 2.26
CA VAL A 348 1.74 -14.38 2.23
C VAL A 348 3.18 -14.41 1.70
N ARG A 349 3.46 -13.63 0.65
CA ARG A 349 4.82 -13.53 0.11
C ARG A 349 5.82 -13.06 1.17
N GLN A 350 5.48 -12.03 1.94
CA GLN A 350 6.36 -11.50 3.00
C GLN A 350 6.56 -12.53 4.13
N LEU A 351 5.52 -13.26 4.53
CA LEU A 351 5.64 -14.31 5.53
C LEU A 351 6.59 -15.42 5.05
N ASN A 352 6.45 -15.85 3.80
CA ASN A 352 7.34 -16.88 3.21
C ASN A 352 8.79 -16.38 3.11
N GLU A 353 9.03 -15.11 2.72
CA GLU A 353 10.34 -14.47 2.71
C GLU A 353 10.98 -14.42 4.11
N MET A 354 10.16 -14.35 5.17
CA MET A 354 10.57 -14.40 6.58
C MET A 354 10.74 -15.83 7.12
N GLY A 355 10.40 -16.87 6.34
CA GLY A 355 10.42 -18.27 6.75
C GLY A 355 9.25 -18.65 7.66
N ILE A 356 8.20 -17.83 7.74
CA ILE A 356 6.99 -18.11 8.52
C ILE A 356 6.02 -18.88 7.61
N ASN A 357 5.87 -20.18 7.86
CA ASN A 357 5.03 -21.07 7.06
C ASN A 357 3.80 -21.58 7.81
N ASP A 358 3.75 -21.37 9.13
CA ASP A 358 2.61 -21.77 9.96
C ASP A 358 1.56 -20.67 10.05
N TYR A 359 0.91 -20.41 8.93
CA TYR A 359 -0.20 -19.50 8.82
C TYR A 359 -1.38 -20.15 8.09
N GLN A 360 -2.58 -19.65 8.37
CA GLN A 360 -3.78 -19.89 7.58
C GLN A 360 -4.16 -18.60 6.85
N ALA A 361 -4.48 -18.72 5.56
CA ALA A 361 -5.12 -17.65 4.81
C ALA A 361 -6.56 -18.05 4.49
N ILE A 362 -7.49 -17.14 4.69
CA ILE A 362 -8.89 -17.32 4.28
C ILE A 362 -9.28 -16.29 3.24
N HIS A 363 -10.10 -16.70 2.26
CA HIS A 363 -10.58 -15.85 1.18
C HIS A 363 -12.10 -15.90 1.17
N LEU A 364 -12.73 -14.74 1.13
CA LEU A 364 -14.19 -14.62 1.10
C LEU A 364 -14.62 -13.43 0.24
N TYR A 365 -15.86 -13.49 -0.23
CA TYR A 365 -16.45 -12.46 -1.11
C TYR A 365 -17.74 -11.89 -0.49
N PRO A 366 -17.65 -11.18 0.64
CA PRO A 366 -18.80 -10.55 1.25
C PRO A 366 -19.27 -9.35 0.42
N ALA A 367 -20.53 -8.96 0.59
CA ALA A 367 -20.99 -7.69 0.09
C ALA A 367 -20.47 -6.55 0.96
N ASN A 368 -20.19 -5.41 0.34
CA ASN A 368 -19.74 -4.19 1.03
C ASN A 368 -20.83 -3.58 1.91
N HIS A 369 -22.11 -3.74 1.52
CA HIS A 369 -23.28 -3.38 2.31
C HIS A 369 -24.48 -4.27 1.96
N ALA A 370 -25.64 -4.03 2.55
CA ALA A 370 -26.84 -4.85 2.36
C ALA A 370 -27.21 -4.99 0.88
N THR A 371 -27.33 -6.23 0.40
CA THR A 371 -27.51 -6.54 -1.04
C THR A 371 -28.84 -6.08 -1.62
N TYR A 372 -29.83 -5.81 -0.77
CA TYR A 372 -31.12 -5.24 -1.17
C TYR A 372 -31.10 -3.70 -1.29
N TYR A 373 -29.99 -3.06 -0.87
CA TYR A 373 -29.80 -1.62 -1.01
C TYR A 373 -29.02 -1.32 -2.30
N PRO A 374 -29.40 -0.26 -3.07
CA PRO A 374 -28.75 0.05 -4.33
C PRO A 374 -27.24 0.30 -4.21
N GLY A 375 -26.48 -0.17 -5.19
CA GLY A 375 -25.01 0.01 -5.24
C GLY A 375 -24.21 -1.05 -4.48
N ALA A 376 -24.85 -2.12 -3.97
CA ALA A 376 -24.14 -3.21 -3.34
C ALA A 376 -23.18 -3.91 -4.32
N SER A 377 -21.97 -4.14 -3.87
CA SER A 377 -20.93 -4.85 -4.62
C SER A 377 -20.22 -5.88 -3.73
N GLN A 378 -19.59 -6.86 -4.34
CA GLN A 378 -18.74 -7.81 -3.61
C GLN A 378 -17.32 -7.29 -3.52
N MET A 379 -16.70 -7.41 -2.33
CA MET A 379 -15.26 -7.29 -2.16
C MET A 379 -14.62 -8.67 -2.08
N CYS A 380 -13.38 -8.81 -2.52
CA CYS A 380 -12.51 -9.92 -2.15
C CYS A 380 -11.80 -9.53 -0.87
N LEU A 381 -11.99 -10.28 0.20
CA LEU A 381 -11.30 -10.11 1.48
C LEU A 381 -10.42 -11.33 1.74
N LYS A 382 -9.15 -11.08 2.05
CA LYS A 382 -8.19 -12.07 2.50
C LYS A 382 -7.75 -11.71 3.92
N VAL A 383 -7.79 -12.68 4.85
CA VAL A 383 -7.26 -12.53 6.21
C VAL A 383 -6.24 -13.63 6.46
N ILE A 384 -5.09 -13.27 7.04
CA ILE A 384 -3.96 -14.16 7.28
C ILE A 384 -3.67 -14.15 8.79
N TYR A 385 -3.57 -15.35 9.37
CA TYR A 385 -3.37 -15.52 10.80
C TYR A 385 -2.56 -16.77 11.14
N SER A 386 -2.02 -16.83 12.35
CA SER A 386 -1.31 -17.97 12.92
C SER A 386 -2.25 -19.16 13.11
N LYS A 387 -1.85 -20.34 12.65
CA LYS A 387 -2.62 -21.58 12.92
C LYS A 387 -2.55 -21.99 14.38
N GLU A 388 -1.50 -21.61 15.09
CA GLU A 388 -1.27 -22.01 16.48
C GLU A 388 -2.25 -21.32 17.42
N ASP A 389 -2.40 -19.99 17.33
CA ASP A 389 -3.10 -19.18 18.32
C ASP A 389 -4.11 -18.19 17.75
N GLY A 390 -4.25 -18.13 16.43
CA GLY A 390 -5.15 -17.20 15.75
C GLY A 390 -4.65 -15.75 15.68
N THR A 391 -3.40 -15.48 16.07
CA THR A 391 -2.79 -14.14 15.96
C THR A 391 -2.90 -13.61 14.53
N LEU A 392 -3.47 -12.41 14.36
CA LEU A 392 -3.65 -11.78 13.07
C LEU A 392 -2.31 -11.30 12.49
N TYR A 393 -1.93 -11.77 11.31
CA TYR A 393 -0.72 -11.36 10.60
C TYR A 393 -0.98 -10.29 9.55
N GLY A 394 -2.16 -10.27 8.96
CA GLY A 394 -2.51 -9.25 7.98
C GLY A 394 -3.84 -9.48 7.30
N ALA A 395 -4.26 -8.48 6.54
CA ALA A 395 -5.45 -8.56 5.71
C ALA A 395 -5.31 -7.72 4.45
N GLN A 396 -6.04 -8.12 3.41
CA GLN A 396 -6.11 -7.46 2.12
C GLN A 396 -7.57 -7.43 1.66
N ALA A 397 -8.02 -6.31 1.11
CA ALA A 397 -9.36 -6.19 0.54
C ALA A 397 -9.30 -5.45 -0.80
N VAL A 398 -10.03 -5.97 -1.79
CA VAL A 398 -10.13 -5.39 -3.14
C VAL A 398 -11.58 -5.46 -3.61
N GLY A 399 -12.10 -4.37 -4.16
CA GLY A 399 -13.47 -4.35 -4.67
C GLY A 399 -13.93 -2.96 -5.09
N HIS A 400 -15.15 -2.91 -5.63
CA HIS A 400 -15.82 -1.66 -5.99
C HIS A 400 -16.68 -1.14 -4.83
N GLY A 401 -16.93 0.17 -4.85
CA GLY A 401 -17.82 0.82 -3.88
C GLY A 401 -17.13 1.14 -2.55
N SER A 402 -17.92 1.49 -1.54
CA SER A 402 -17.47 1.92 -0.21
C SER A 402 -17.21 0.75 0.75
N GLY A 403 -16.47 1.00 1.82
CA GLY A 403 -16.32 0.07 2.95
C GLY A 403 -15.17 -0.93 2.81
N ILE A 404 -14.42 -0.90 1.71
CA ILE A 404 -13.24 -1.74 1.48
C ILE A 404 -12.14 -1.36 2.48
N GLU A 405 -11.77 -0.07 2.51
CA GLU A 405 -10.80 0.53 3.43
C GLU A 405 -11.22 0.37 4.89
N LYS A 406 -12.51 0.60 5.19
CA LYS A 406 -13.06 0.42 6.54
C LYS A 406 -12.86 -1.01 7.06
N THR A 407 -13.03 -2.01 6.19
CA THR A 407 -12.83 -3.42 6.57
C THR A 407 -11.38 -3.66 6.98
N ILE A 408 -10.42 -3.09 6.28
CA ILE A 408 -8.99 -3.17 6.62
C ILE A 408 -8.65 -2.37 7.87
N ASP A 409 -9.25 -1.18 8.08
CA ASP A 409 -9.08 -0.40 9.31
C ASP A 409 -9.55 -1.16 10.55
N VAL A 410 -10.65 -1.91 10.46
CA VAL A 410 -11.13 -2.78 11.54
C VAL A 410 -10.09 -3.86 11.87
N VAL A 411 -9.54 -4.56 10.85
CA VAL A 411 -8.50 -5.57 11.08
C VAL A 411 -7.21 -4.94 11.63
N ALA A 412 -6.80 -3.78 11.11
CA ALA A 412 -5.63 -3.06 11.64
C ALA A 412 -5.82 -2.66 13.11
N THR A 413 -7.04 -2.27 13.48
CA THR A 413 -7.41 -1.96 14.87
C THR A 413 -7.39 -3.22 15.74
N ALA A 414 -7.93 -4.34 15.23
CA ALA A 414 -7.91 -5.65 15.91
C ALA A 414 -6.47 -6.09 16.19
N ILE A 415 -5.57 -6.03 15.18
CA ILE A 415 -4.14 -6.34 15.37
C ILE A 415 -3.52 -5.45 16.46
N ARG A 416 -3.76 -4.13 16.43
CA ARG A 416 -3.25 -3.21 17.44
C ARG A 416 -3.82 -3.46 18.82
N GLY A 417 -5.06 -3.93 18.89
CA GLY A 417 -5.73 -4.30 20.14
C GLY A 417 -5.32 -5.66 20.70
N GLY A 418 -4.51 -6.44 19.95
CA GLY A 418 -4.10 -7.79 20.36
C GLY A 418 -5.22 -8.83 20.25
N LEU A 419 -6.21 -8.58 19.38
CA LEU A 419 -7.29 -9.52 19.09
C LEU A 419 -6.81 -10.62 18.14
N SER A 420 -7.34 -11.83 18.34
CA SER A 420 -7.17 -12.97 17.44
C SER A 420 -8.16 -12.91 16.25
N VAL A 421 -7.99 -13.79 15.28
CA VAL A 421 -8.96 -13.98 14.19
C VAL A 421 -10.32 -14.44 14.72
N TYR A 422 -10.34 -15.19 15.82
CA TYR A 422 -11.57 -15.70 16.45
C TYR A 422 -12.38 -14.58 17.09
N ASP A 423 -11.73 -13.54 17.66
CA ASP A 423 -12.41 -12.39 18.24
C ASP A 423 -13.14 -11.53 17.18
N LEU A 424 -12.76 -11.65 15.90
CA LEU A 424 -13.41 -10.89 14.82
C LEU A 424 -14.91 -11.24 14.69
N GLN A 425 -15.33 -12.44 15.08
CA GLN A 425 -16.74 -12.86 15.01
C GLN A 425 -17.63 -12.08 15.97
N ASP A 426 -17.08 -11.62 17.09
CA ASP A 426 -17.81 -10.96 18.18
C ASP A 426 -17.77 -9.42 18.06
N LEU A 427 -17.08 -8.88 17.05
CA LEU A 427 -17.04 -7.45 16.84
C LEU A 427 -18.41 -6.89 16.48
N GLU A 428 -18.94 -6.04 17.35
CA GLU A 428 -20.18 -5.30 17.11
C GLU A 428 -19.87 -3.99 16.37
N LEU A 429 -20.13 -3.99 15.07
CA LEU A 429 -19.83 -2.85 14.20
C LEU A 429 -21.10 -2.12 13.79
N CYS A 430 -20.98 -0.80 13.53
CA CYS A 430 -22.11 0.01 13.08
C CYS A 430 -22.74 -0.54 11.79
N TYR A 431 -24.06 -0.73 11.83
CA TYR A 431 -24.86 -1.22 10.71
C TYR A 431 -26.05 -0.33 10.41
N ALA A 432 -26.20 -0.03 9.14
CA ALA A 432 -27.46 0.32 8.47
C ALA A 432 -27.28 -0.04 6.98
N PRO A 433 -28.38 -0.29 6.22
CA PRO A 433 -28.30 -0.80 4.85
C PRO A 433 -27.30 -0.10 3.91
N PRO A 434 -27.15 1.24 3.92
CA PRO A 434 -26.19 1.93 3.06
C PRO A 434 -24.72 1.79 3.48
N PHE A 435 -24.43 1.35 4.71
CA PHE A 435 -23.09 1.41 5.31
C PHE A 435 -22.42 0.06 5.55
N GLY A 436 -23.19 -1.03 5.51
CA GLY A 436 -22.66 -2.35 5.79
C GLY A 436 -23.71 -3.45 5.72
N THR A 437 -23.37 -4.60 6.27
CA THR A 437 -24.24 -5.76 6.48
C THR A 437 -24.38 -6.03 7.97
N ALA A 438 -25.47 -6.64 8.41
CA ALA A 438 -25.70 -6.96 9.83
C ALA A 438 -24.61 -7.90 10.40
N LYS A 439 -24.05 -8.76 9.57
CA LYS A 439 -22.81 -9.49 9.81
C LYS A 439 -21.73 -8.84 8.94
N ALA A 440 -20.80 -8.13 9.54
CA ALA A 440 -19.76 -7.43 8.80
C ALA A 440 -18.79 -8.40 8.09
N PRO A 441 -18.08 -7.98 7.03
CA PRO A 441 -17.08 -8.82 6.37
C PRO A 441 -16.09 -9.48 7.33
N VAL A 442 -15.64 -8.77 8.35
CA VAL A 442 -14.70 -9.29 9.36
C VAL A 442 -15.33 -10.36 10.26
N ASN A 443 -16.64 -10.27 10.57
CA ASN A 443 -17.32 -11.32 11.33
C ASN A 443 -17.32 -12.64 10.56
N PHE A 444 -17.57 -12.61 9.25
CA PHE A 444 -17.47 -13.80 8.40
C PHE A 444 -16.05 -14.40 8.39
N ALA A 445 -15.01 -13.58 8.45
CA ALA A 445 -13.64 -14.06 8.58
C ALA A 445 -13.45 -14.84 9.89
N GLY A 446 -13.95 -14.33 11.01
CA GLY A 446 -13.95 -15.03 12.30
C GLY A 446 -14.72 -16.36 12.25
N TYR A 447 -15.94 -16.38 11.67
CA TYR A 447 -16.72 -17.62 11.53
C TYR A 447 -16.00 -18.70 10.71
N ILE A 448 -15.34 -18.29 9.59
CA ILE A 448 -14.58 -19.25 8.77
C ILE A 448 -13.37 -19.78 9.55
N ALA A 449 -12.66 -18.91 10.26
CA ALA A 449 -11.51 -19.32 11.08
C ALA A 449 -11.92 -20.32 12.18
N GLU A 450 -13.02 -20.07 12.88
CA GLU A 450 -13.55 -20.97 13.89
C GLU A 450 -13.97 -22.33 13.27
N ASN A 451 -14.65 -22.33 12.13
CA ASN A 451 -15.01 -23.56 11.42
C ASN A 451 -13.78 -24.40 11.06
N ILE A 452 -12.70 -23.75 10.58
CA ILE A 452 -11.42 -24.42 10.27
C ILE A 452 -10.79 -24.99 11.54
N ALA A 453 -10.78 -24.24 12.65
CA ALA A 453 -10.27 -24.69 13.94
C ALA A 453 -11.07 -25.90 14.49
N ASN A 454 -12.37 -25.97 14.18
CA ASN A 454 -13.25 -27.09 14.52
C ASN A 454 -13.13 -28.27 13.54
N GLY A 455 -12.14 -28.28 12.65
CA GLY A 455 -11.82 -29.40 11.76
C GLY A 455 -12.55 -29.40 10.41
N GLU A 456 -13.19 -28.30 10.02
CA GLU A 456 -13.74 -28.21 8.67
C GLU A 456 -12.62 -28.09 7.62
N GLY A 457 -12.69 -28.88 6.56
CA GLY A 457 -11.73 -28.85 5.46
C GLY A 457 -11.86 -27.57 4.64
N TYR A 458 -10.75 -26.88 4.43
CA TYR A 458 -10.68 -25.62 3.68
C TYR A 458 -9.43 -25.58 2.82
N LEU A 459 -9.58 -25.51 1.49
CA LEU A 459 -8.47 -25.52 0.53
C LEU A 459 -8.33 -24.14 -0.13
N THR A 460 -7.15 -23.55 -0.01
CA THR A 460 -6.82 -22.23 -0.59
C THR A 460 -5.82 -22.29 -1.74
N ASP A 461 -5.11 -23.40 -1.89
CA ASP A 461 -4.10 -23.59 -2.94
C ASP A 461 -4.76 -24.16 -4.21
N MET A 462 -4.88 -23.32 -5.24
CA MET A 462 -5.51 -23.68 -6.50
C MET A 462 -4.58 -24.51 -7.41
N ASP A 463 -3.27 -24.45 -7.22
CA ASP A 463 -2.32 -25.31 -7.95
C ASP A 463 -2.36 -26.73 -7.35
N ALA A 464 -2.46 -26.83 -6.02
CA ALA A 464 -2.70 -28.10 -5.35
C ALA A 464 -4.07 -28.72 -5.74
N LEU A 465 -5.11 -27.90 -5.91
CA LEU A 465 -6.42 -28.39 -6.38
C LEU A 465 -6.31 -29.00 -7.78
N ASP A 466 -5.63 -28.35 -8.70
CA ASP A 466 -5.45 -28.87 -10.07
C ASP A 466 -4.68 -30.20 -10.07
N ALA A 467 -3.62 -30.31 -9.25
CA ALA A 467 -2.88 -31.56 -9.10
C ALA A 467 -3.77 -32.69 -8.54
N LEU A 468 -4.56 -32.40 -7.49
CA LEU A 468 -5.49 -33.36 -6.91
C LEU A 468 -6.54 -33.84 -7.92
N VAL A 469 -7.10 -32.93 -8.73
CA VAL A 469 -8.07 -33.30 -9.77
C VAL A 469 -7.42 -34.13 -10.88
N ALA A 470 -6.20 -33.80 -11.26
CA ALA A 470 -5.43 -34.60 -12.24
C ALA A 470 -5.12 -36.01 -11.73
N ASP A 471 -4.93 -36.18 -10.42
CA ASP A 471 -4.72 -37.47 -9.75
C ASP A 471 -6.02 -38.23 -9.44
N GLY A 472 -7.17 -37.72 -9.91
CA GLY A 472 -8.46 -38.40 -9.80
C GLY A 472 -9.32 -38.03 -8.59
N ALA A 473 -8.97 -36.97 -7.85
CA ALA A 473 -9.79 -36.49 -6.75
C ALA A 473 -11.17 -35.99 -7.25
N VAL A 474 -12.19 -36.18 -6.42
CA VAL A 474 -13.54 -35.72 -6.72
C VAL A 474 -13.68 -34.23 -6.45
N LEU A 475 -13.94 -33.46 -7.50
CA LEU A 475 -14.33 -32.06 -7.42
C LEU A 475 -15.81 -31.89 -7.81
N LEU A 476 -16.63 -31.61 -6.80
CA LEU A 476 -18.06 -31.37 -6.95
C LEU A 476 -18.35 -29.88 -7.13
N ASP A 477 -18.93 -29.51 -8.27
CA ASP A 477 -19.45 -28.16 -8.51
C ASP A 477 -20.94 -28.12 -8.17
N VAL A 478 -21.30 -27.26 -7.22
CA VAL A 478 -22.69 -27.10 -6.76
C VAL A 478 -23.42 -25.91 -7.38
N ARG A 479 -22.88 -25.35 -8.46
CA ARG A 479 -23.51 -24.28 -9.25
C ARG A 479 -24.53 -24.85 -10.23
N GLY A 480 -25.40 -23.97 -10.71
CA GLY A 480 -26.28 -24.31 -11.84
C GLY A 480 -25.55 -24.18 -13.20
N ASP A 481 -26.06 -24.89 -14.22
CA ASP A 481 -25.47 -24.99 -15.56
C ASP A 481 -25.12 -23.62 -16.19
N LYS A 482 -26.00 -22.63 -16.04
CA LYS A 482 -25.77 -21.26 -16.59
C LYS A 482 -24.58 -20.57 -15.95
N GLU A 483 -24.33 -20.80 -14.65
CA GLU A 483 -23.17 -20.24 -13.96
C GLU A 483 -21.88 -20.91 -14.40
N ILE A 484 -21.92 -22.26 -14.57
CA ILE A 484 -20.77 -23.05 -15.01
C ILE A 484 -20.38 -22.66 -16.43
N GLN A 485 -21.37 -22.49 -17.33
CA GLN A 485 -21.12 -22.03 -18.71
C GLN A 485 -20.48 -20.63 -18.76
N LYS A 486 -20.93 -19.72 -17.89
CA LYS A 486 -20.41 -18.34 -17.85
C LYS A 486 -19.01 -18.25 -17.24
N VAL A 487 -18.73 -19.04 -16.21
CA VAL A 487 -17.47 -19.05 -15.48
C VAL A 487 -17.04 -20.53 -15.32
N PRO A 488 -16.44 -21.12 -16.35
CA PRO A 488 -16.07 -22.54 -16.32
C PRO A 488 -14.96 -22.78 -15.26
N MET A 489 -15.01 -23.93 -14.62
CA MET A 489 -13.98 -24.42 -13.72
C MET A 489 -13.89 -25.94 -13.88
N PRO A 490 -12.70 -26.55 -13.82
CA PRO A 490 -12.59 -28.02 -13.82
C PRO A 490 -13.48 -28.62 -12.74
N SER A 491 -14.27 -29.63 -13.08
CA SER A 491 -15.07 -30.38 -12.11
C SER A 491 -15.30 -31.80 -12.60
N THR A 492 -15.37 -32.77 -11.67
CA THR A 492 -15.64 -34.19 -12.00
C THR A 492 -17.13 -34.53 -11.86
N HIS A 493 -17.82 -33.83 -10.97
CA HIS A 493 -19.24 -33.99 -10.72
C HIS A 493 -19.92 -32.61 -10.69
N GLN A 494 -21.14 -32.57 -11.19
CA GLN A 494 -21.96 -31.34 -11.22
C GLN A 494 -23.36 -31.68 -10.65
N ILE A 495 -23.60 -31.25 -9.42
CA ILE A 495 -24.88 -31.43 -8.74
C ILE A 495 -25.26 -30.11 -8.08
N PRO A 496 -26.21 -29.36 -8.65
CA PRO A 496 -26.61 -28.06 -8.07
C PRO A 496 -27.09 -28.22 -6.62
N LEU A 497 -26.69 -27.28 -5.74
CA LEU A 497 -26.97 -27.31 -4.31
C LEU A 497 -28.45 -27.61 -3.94
N PRO A 498 -29.47 -27.06 -4.64
CA PRO A 498 -30.87 -27.32 -4.29
C PRO A 498 -31.30 -28.79 -4.41
N VAL A 499 -30.63 -29.55 -5.29
CA VAL A 499 -30.96 -30.98 -5.53
C VAL A 499 -29.90 -31.94 -4.95
N LEU A 500 -28.89 -31.42 -4.27
CA LEU A 500 -27.78 -32.23 -3.74
C LEU A 500 -28.28 -33.28 -2.74
N ARG A 501 -29.26 -32.95 -1.88
CA ARG A 501 -29.79 -33.89 -0.88
C ARG A 501 -30.36 -35.15 -1.50
N ASP A 502 -31.05 -35.02 -2.64
CA ASP A 502 -31.70 -36.14 -3.32
C ASP A 502 -30.71 -36.98 -4.15
N ARG A 503 -29.57 -36.38 -4.49
CA ARG A 503 -28.56 -36.99 -5.37
C ARG A 503 -27.24 -37.32 -4.67
N ILE A 504 -27.19 -37.21 -3.33
CA ILE A 504 -25.96 -37.38 -2.55
C ILE A 504 -25.36 -38.79 -2.71
N SER A 505 -26.21 -39.80 -2.97
CA SER A 505 -25.79 -41.19 -3.19
C SER A 505 -25.02 -41.41 -4.50
N GLU A 506 -25.02 -40.46 -5.41
CA GLU A 506 -24.23 -40.53 -6.65
C GLU A 506 -22.72 -40.27 -6.39
N LEU A 507 -22.38 -39.75 -5.21
CA LEU A 507 -21.01 -39.39 -4.87
C LEU A 507 -20.29 -40.56 -4.17
N PRO A 508 -18.97 -40.75 -4.44
CA PRO A 508 -18.19 -41.80 -3.76
C PRO A 508 -17.95 -41.43 -2.29
N LYS A 509 -17.95 -42.44 -1.41
CA LYS A 509 -17.70 -42.26 0.05
C LYS A 509 -16.28 -42.62 0.49
N ASP A 510 -15.53 -43.24 -0.39
CA ASP A 510 -14.20 -43.81 -0.12
C ASP A 510 -13.04 -42.82 -0.28
N GLN A 511 -13.34 -41.59 -0.70
CA GLN A 511 -12.34 -40.53 -0.88
C GLN A 511 -12.92 -39.16 -0.51
N PRO A 512 -12.05 -38.16 -0.24
CA PRO A 512 -12.47 -36.80 0.02
C PRO A 512 -13.14 -36.16 -1.18
N ILE A 513 -14.17 -35.35 -0.94
CA ILE A 513 -14.88 -34.57 -1.95
C ILE A 513 -14.48 -33.09 -1.78
N TYR A 514 -13.83 -32.55 -2.76
CA TYR A 514 -13.58 -31.10 -2.86
C TYR A 514 -14.83 -30.44 -3.43
N VAL A 515 -15.33 -29.40 -2.77
CA VAL A 515 -16.59 -28.76 -3.16
C VAL A 515 -16.35 -27.33 -3.57
N THR A 516 -16.81 -27.00 -4.77
CA THR A 516 -16.72 -25.63 -5.29
C THR A 516 -18.10 -25.03 -5.58
N CYS A 517 -18.16 -23.70 -5.57
CA CYS A 517 -19.27 -22.92 -6.09
C CYS A 517 -18.75 -21.60 -6.70
N MET A 518 -19.54 -20.52 -6.79
CA MET A 518 -19.05 -19.26 -7.34
C MET A 518 -18.05 -18.56 -6.41
N VAL A 519 -18.34 -18.48 -5.08
CA VAL A 519 -17.59 -17.64 -4.12
C VAL A 519 -17.33 -18.32 -2.75
N GLY A 520 -17.55 -19.64 -2.63
CA GLY A 520 -17.27 -20.44 -1.42
C GLY A 520 -18.46 -20.69 -0.48
N LEU A 521 -19.47 -19.82 -0.40
CA LEU A 521 -20.59 -19.96 0.56
C LEU A 521 -21.45 -21.22 0.30
N ARG A 522 -21.91 -21.44 -0.93
CA ARG A 522 -22.69 -22.65 -1.28
C ARG A 522 -21.85 -23.92 -1.14
N GLY A 523 -20.53 -23.81 -1.41
CA GLY A 523 -19.58 -24.90 -1.17
C GLY A 523 -19.53 -25.29 0.31
N HIS A 524 -19.43 -24.34 1.21
CA HIS A 524 -19.49 -24.58 2.65
C HIS A 524 -20.82 -25.28 3.07
N ILE A 525 -21.97 -24.78 2.60
CA ILE A 525 -23.26 -25.40 2.88
C ILE A 525 -23.30 -26.85 2.39
N ALA A 526 -22.78 -27.11 1.18
CA ALA A 526 -22.71 -28.47 0.64
C ALA A 526 -21.75 -29.37 1.45
N CYS A 527 -20.58 -28.84 1.87
CA CYS A 527 -19.66 -29.58 2.74
C CYS A 527 -20.33 -30.01 4.05
N ARG A 528 -21.08 -29.13 4.72
CA ARG A 528 -21.81 -29.44 5.94
C ARG A 528 -22.88 -30.51 5.70
N MET A 529 -23.57 -30.43 4.56
CA MET A 529 -24.57 -31.45 4.16
C MET A 529 -23.90 -32.81 3.92
N LEU A 530 -22.79 -32.86 3.19
CA LEU A 530 -22.05 -34.09 2.92
C LEU A 530 -21.49 -34.70 4.20
N GLN A 531 -20.90 -33.91 5.09
CA GLN A 531 -20.34 -34.34 6.37
C GLN A 531 -21.42 -34.95 7.27
N ALA A 532 -22.63 -34.37 7.31
CA ALA A 532 -23.78 -34.94 8.05
C ALA A 532 -24.25 -36.31 7.51
N HIS A 533 -23.87 -36.67 6.27
CA HIS A 533 -24.13 -37.95 5.66
C HIS A 533 -22.91 -38.89 5.66
N GLY A 534 -21.85 -38.53 6.40
CA GLY A 534 -20.64 -39.34 6.60
C GLY A 534 -19.62 -39.28 5.48
N TYR A 535 -19.63 -38.23 4.65
CA TYR A 535 -18.61 -37.97 3.65
C TYR A 535 -17.49 -37.08 4.25
N THR A 536 -16.28 -37.25 3.78
CA THR A 536 -15.20 -36.25 3.99
C THR A 536 -15.34 -35.18 2.91
N ALA A 537 -15.62 -33.94 3.31
CA ALA A 537 -15.83 -32.85 2.36
C ALA A 537 -14.96 -31.63 2.71
N ILE A 538 -14.37 -31.02 1.69
CA ILE A 538 -13.42 -29.92 1.79
C ILE A 538 -13.91 -28.77 0.92
N ASN A 539 -14.13 -27.60 1.52
CA ASN A 539 -14.59 -26.42 0.80
C ASN A 539 -13.40 -25.77 0.03
N VAL A 540 -13.57 -25.58 -1.26
CA VAL A 540 -12.62 -24.82 -2.09
C VAL A 540 -12.85 -23.32 -1.85
N ALA A 541 -11.87 -22.67 -1.24
CA ALA A 541 -11.91 -21.26 -0.84
C ALA A 541 -12.26 -20.35 -2.02
N GLY A 542 -13.20 -19.42 -1.81
CA GLY A 542 -13.57 -18.43 -2.82
C GLY A 542 -14.13 -18.98 -4.13
N GLY A 543 -14.18 -20.32 -4.30
CA GLY A 543 -14.80 -21.00 -5.43
C GLY A 543 -14.22 -20.62 -6.80
N ALA A 544 -15.06 -20.69 -7.85
CA ALA A 544 -14.63 -20.43 -9.23
C ALA A 544 -14.08 -19.01 -9.43
N LYS A 545 -14.60 -18.00 -8.72
CA LYS A 545 -14.10 -16.64 -8.83
C LYS A 545 -12.64 -16.54 -8.36
N PHE A 546 -12.32 -17.14 -7.22
CA PHE A 546 -10.95 -17.16 -6.71
C PHE A 546 -10.02 -18.03 -7.58
N TYR A 547 -10.51 -19.18 -8.06
CA TYR A 547 -9.77 -20.01 -8.99
C TYR A 547 -9.29 -19.20 -10.21
N HIS A 548 -10.20 -18.46 -10.85
CA HIS A 548 -9.83 -17.61 -11.99
C HIS A 548 -8.83 -16.51 -11.62
N GLN A 549 -8.97 -15.85 -10.46
CA GLN A 549 -8.00 -14.86 -10.00
C GLN A 549 -6.59 -15.44 -9.81
N CYS A 550 -6.48 -16.70 -9.38
CA CYS A 550 -5.19 -17.38 -9.26
C CYS A 550 -4.59 -17.80 -10.61
N LYS A 551 -5.44 -18.11 -11.61
CA LYS A 551 -5.02 -18.65 -12.92
C LYS A 551 -4.86 -17.60 -14.01
N CYS A 552 -5.44 -16.42 -13.87
CA CYS A 552 -5.19 -15.28 -14.75
C CYS A 552 -3.79 -14.70 -14.48
N LYS A 553 -2.78 -15.29 -15.12
CA LYS A 553 -1.38 -14.83 -15.08
C LYS A 553 -1.03 -13.97 -16.27
#